data_0e74581030386715936a18dfe9f29616
#
_entry.id   0e74581030386715936a18dfe9f29616
#
_cell.length_a   1.000
_cell.length_b   1.000
_cell.length_c   1.000
_cell.angle_alpha   90.00
_cell.angle_beta   90.00
_cell.angle_gamma   90.00
#
_symmetry.space_group_name_H-M   'P 1'
#
loop_
_entity.id
_entity.type
_entity.pdbx_description
1 polymer ?
#
loop_
_entity_poly.entity_id
_entity_poly.type
_entity_poly.pdbx_seq_one_letter_code
_entity_poly.pdbx_strand_id
1 'polypeptide(L)'
;TACNPTMSPSICLSPLDRSDTLRYLGMTEAAADNAFLSRLDACEAKLLRHATPRYTYCILPLTRTESVLYADTLLLEGNDIRQHLEGCDRAVLMAATLGTSVDVLIDRTQKRDMTNALLMDALANTAIEQVCDKAEQQIQETMPNRYFTWRFSPGYGDFPISEQPNLLAHLNAARQVGIITTETYLMNPRK
;
A
#
# COMPACT_ATOMS: atom_id res chain seq x y z
N THR A 1 18.78 -14.38 -11.60
CA THR A 1 17.81 -15.32 -10.97
C THR A 1 16.49 -14.55 -10.93
N ALA A 2 15.53 -14.96 -11.77
CA ALA A 2 14.24 -14.28 -11.84
C ALA A 2 13.62 -14.22 -10.45
N CYS A 3 13.15 -13.04 -10.05
CA CYS A 3 12.38 -12.86 -8.83
C CYS A 3 11.16 -13.79 -8.88
N ASN A 4 11.08 -14.75 -7.96
CA ASN A 4 9.87 -15.53 -7.76
C ASN A 4 9.02 -14.77 -6.73
N PRO A 5 7.97 -14.04 -7.13
CA PRO A 5 7.11 -13.36 -6.20
C PRO A 5 6.48 -14.39 -5.27
N THR A 6 6.59 -14.14 -3.98
CA THR A 6 6.03 -15.03 -2.95
C THR A 6 4.56 -14.69 -2.77
N MET A 7 3.69 -15.68 -2.95
CA MET A 7 2.28 -15.58 -2.57
C MET A 7 2.17 -15.44 -1.05
N SER A 8 1.51 -14.40 -0.61
CA SER A 8 1.44 -14.03 0.80
C SER A 8 0.44 -14.86 1.58
N PRO A 9 0.71 -15.15 2.86
CA PRO A 9 -0.34 -15.60 3.76
C PRO A 9 -1.45 -14.54 3.83
N SER A 10 -2.68 -14.98 4.09
CA SER A 10 -3.81 -14.08 4.24
C SER A 10 -3.58 -13.11 5.41
N ILE A 11 -3.72 -11.81 5.16
CA ILE A 11 -3.69 -10.81 6.22
C ILE A 11 -5.11 -10.68 6.81
N CYS A 12 -5.23 -10.88 8.12
CA CYS A 12 -6.44 -10.57 8.85
C CYS A 12 -6.36 -9.10 9.31
N LEU A 13 -7.32 -8.27 8.89
CA LEU A 13 -7.47 -6.93 9.44
C LEU A 13 -8.01 -7.02 10.87
N SER A 14 -7.35 -6.36 11.78
CA SER A 14 -7.84 -6.07 13.14
C SER A 14 -8.69 -4.79 13.12
N PRO A 15 -9.39 -4.43 14.21
CA PRO A 15 -10.00 -3.11 14.31
C PRO A 15 -9.03 -2.03 13.88
N LEU A 16 -9.51 -1.10 13.07
CA LEU A 16 -8.67 -0.05 12.49
C LEU A 16 -8.29 0.98 13.55
N ASP A 17 -7.11 1.58 13.40
CA ASP A 17 -6.71 2.66 14.30
C ASP A 17 -7.60 3.90 14.07
N ARG A 18 -8.32 4.26 15.13
CA ARG A 18 -9.27 5.38 15.11
C ARG A 18 -8.56 6.72 14.97
N SER A 19 -7.43 6.90 15.63
CA SER A 19 -6.64 8.12 15.58
C SER A 19 -6.11 8.36 14.17
N ASP A 20 -5.59 7.33 13.52
CA ASP A 20 -5.15 7.40 12.13
C ASP A 20 -6.31 7.71 11.18
N THR A 21 -7.46 7.06 11.36
CA THR A 21 -8.64 7.34 10.54
C THR A 21 -9.11 8.79 10.68
N LEU A 22 -9.16 9.31 11.91
CA LEU A 22 -9.53 10.71 12.18
C LEU A 22 -8.52 11.68 11.57
N ARG A 23 -7.23 11.36 11.60
CA ARG A 23 -6.17 12.14 10.94
C ARG A 23 -6.41 12.27 9.43
N TYR A 24 -6.80 11.19 8.74
CA TYR A 24 -7.19 11.25 7.32
C TYR A 24 -8.43 12.12 7.07
N LEU A 25 -9.30 12.25 8.06
CA LEU A 25 -10.46 13.14 8.00
C LEU A 25 -10.14 14.58 8.41
N GLY A 26 -8.89 14.87 8.81
CA GLY A 26 -8.50 16.19 9.35
C GLY A 26 -9.14 16.52 10.70
N MET A 27 -9.51 15.51 11.49
CA MET A 27 -10.21 15.63 12.76
C MET A 27 -9.35 15.12 13.93
N THR A 28 -9.67 15.60 15.12
CA THR A 28 -9.14 15.06 16.39
C THR A 28 -10.23 14.28 17.11
N GLU A 29 -9.85 13.36 18.02
CA GLU A 29 -10.81 12.60 18.83
C GLU A 29 -11.75 13.51 19.63
N ALA A 30 -11.25 14.63 20.13
CA ALA A 30 -12.03 15.59 20.90
C ALA A 30 -13.13 16.30 20.08
N ALA A 31 -13.00 16.31 18.75
CA ALA A 31 -13.98 16.92 17.85
C ALA A 31 -15.06 15.91 17.38
N ALA A 32 -14.89 14.62 17.66
CA ALA A 32 -15.80 13.58 17.23
C ALA A 32 -16.86 13.30 18.32
N ASP A 33 -18.12 13.63 18.03
CA ASP A 33 -19.23 13.30 18.92
C ASP A 33 -19.64 11.81 18.79
N ASN A 34 -20.48 11.34 19.73
CA ASN A 34 -20.93 9.94 19.78
C ASN A 34 -21.72 9.52 18.52
N ALA A 35 -22.46 10.42 17.90
CA ALA A 35 -23.22 10.13 16.69
C ALA A 35 -22.28 9.90 15.49
N PHE A 36 -21.26 10.74 15.37
CA PHE A 36 -20.21 10.58 14.37
C PHE A 36 -19.43 9.27 14.58
N LEU A 37 -19.01 8.97 15.81
CA LEU A 37 -18.28 7.74 16.11
C LEU A 37 -19.10 6.49 15.80
N SER A 38 -20.39 6.46 16.16
CA SER A 38 -21.29 5.34 15.80
C SER A 38 -21.43 5.17 14.30
N ARG A 39 -21.45 6.26 13.54
CA ARG A 39 -21.49 6.24 12.07
C ARG A 39 -20.17 5.72 11.48
N LEU A 40 -19.04 6.11 12.05
CA LEU A 40 -17.71 5.64 11.68
C LEU A 40 -17.60 4.13 11.90
N ASP A 41 -18.02 3.63 13.07
CA ASP A 41 -18.01 2.21 13.41
C ASP A 41 -18.89 1.38 12.45
N ALA A 42 -20.04 1.89 12.06
CA ALA A 42 -20.91 1.25 11.06
C ALA A 42 -20.24 1.18 9.67
N CYS A 43 -19.53 2.25 9.27
CA CYS A 43 -18.76 2.27 8.03
C CYS A 43 -17.59 1.29 8.08
N GLU A 44 -16.86 1.22 9.19
CA GLU A 44 -15.76 0.29 9.40
C GLU A 44 -16.23 -1.16 9.28
N ALA A 45 -17.28 -1.54 10.02
CA ALA A 45 -17.84 -2.87 9.98
C ALA A 45 -18.27 -3.28 8.56
N LYS A 46 -18.79 -2.32 7.77
CA LYS A 46 -19.17 -2.55 6.39
C LYS A 46 -17.95 -2.71 5.48
N LEU A 47 -16.94 -1.87 5.64
CA LEU A 47 -15.69 -1.92 4.86
C LEU A 47 -14.96 -3.24 5.10
N LEU A 48 -14.78 -3.63 6.36
CA LEU A 48 -14.06 -4.86 6.72
C LEU A 48 -14.72 -6.12 6.16
N ARG A 49 -16.05 -6.16 6.02
CA ARG A 49 -16.76 -7.28 5.36
C ARG A 49 -16.50 -7.37 3.85
N HIS A 50 -16.11 -6.28 3.19
CA HIS A 50 -15.83 -6.24 1.76
C HIS A 50 -14.34 -6.33 1.44
N ALA A 51 -13.49 -6.07 2.42
CA ALA A 51 -12.05 -6.13 2.24
C ALA A 51 -11.57 -7.58 2.05
N THR A 52 -10.71 -7.76 1.08
CA THR A 52 -9.98 -9.02 0.81
C THR A 52 -8.49 -8.70 0.71
N PRO A 53 -7.83 -8.42 1.87
CA PRO A 53 -6.45 -7.95 1.89
C PRO A 53 -5.50 -8.97 1.27
N ARG A 54 -4.64 -8.51 0.38
CA ARG A 54 -3.59 -9.32 -0.25
C ARG A 54 -2.37 -8.46 -0.46
N TYR A 55 -1.20 -9.08 -0.46
CA TYR A 55 0.04 -8.43 -0.87
C TYR A 55 0.93 -9.42 -1.62
N THR A 56 1.88 -8.92 -2.35
CA THR A 56 2.96 -9.68 -2.97
C THR A 56 4.25 -8.91 -2.80
N TYR A 57 5.37 -9.62 -2.71
CA TYR A 57 6.67 -8.99 -2.58
C TYR A 57 7.77 -9.80 -3.25
N CYS A 58 8.87 -9.14 -3.52
CA CYS A 58 10.13 -9.80 -3.86
C CYS A 58 11.32 -9.02 -3.28
N ILE A 59 12.43 -9.73 -3.09
CA ILE A 59 13.68 -9.19 -2.56
C ILE A 59 14.70 -9.19 -3.68
N LEU A 60 15.19 -8.01 -4.05
CA LEU A 60 16.11 -7.80 -5.17
C LEU A 60 17.47 -7.29 -4.68
N PRO A 61 18.58 -7.78 -5.24
CA PRO A 61 19.89 -7.21 -4.97
C PRO A 61 19.98 -5.81 -5.57
N LEU A 62 20.64 -4.89 -4.89
CA LEU A 62 20.93 -3.56 -5.39
C LEU A 62 22.31 -3.51 -6.03
N THR A 63 22.37 -2.97 -7.24
CA THR A 63 23.62 -2.69 -7.94
C THR A 63 23.72 -1.19 -8.21
N ARG A 64 24.84 -0.59 -7.79
CA ARG A 64 25.11 0.84 -7.94
C ARG A 64 26.25 1.08 -8.89
N THR A 65 26.07 2.07 -9.74
CA THR A 65 27.13 2.76 -10.47
C THR A 65 27.20 4.21 -10.02
N GLU A 66 28.15 5.00 -10.53
CA GLU A 66 28.28 6.44 -10.20
C GLU A 66 26.97 7.24 -10.44
N SER A 67 26.19 6.86 -11.46
CA SER A 67 25.01 7.61 -11.89
C SER A 67 23.69 6.84 -11.81
N VAL A 68 23.72 5.50 -11.61
CA VAL A 68 22.54 4.66 -11.76
C VAL A 68 22.40 3.67 -10.61
N LEU A 69 21.15 3.43 -10.19
CA LEU A 69 20.76 2.41 -9.21
C LEU A 69 19.82 1.40 -9.87
N TYR A 70 20.17 0.13 -9.75
CA TYR A 70 19.34 -1.00 -10.19
C TYR A 70 18.92 -1.86 -9.01
N ALA A 71 17.67 -2.32 -9.02
CA ALA A 71 17.20 -3.43 -8.21
C ALA A 71 17.03 -4.64 -9.15
N ASP A 72 18.02 -5.55 -9.15
CA ASP A 72 18.20 -6.58 -10.17
C ASP A 72 18.29 -5.93 -11.57
N THR A 73 17.28 -6.12 -12.42
CA THR A 73 17.19 -5.53 -13.78
C THR A 73 16.34 -4.24 -13.82
N LEU A 74 15.68 -3.90 -12.70
CA LEU A 74 14.80 -2.73 -12.61
C LEU A 74 15.64 -1.47 -12.35
N LEU A 75 15.59 -0.52 -13.28
CA LEU A 75 16.17 0.80 -13.08
C LEU A 75 15.34 1.59 -12.06
N LEU A 76 15.99 2.14 -11.05
CA LEU A 76 15.39 3.05 -10.07
C LEU A 76 15.86 4.47 -10.36
N GLU A 77 15.01 5.23 -11.06
CA GLU A 77 15.32 6.62 -11.44
C GLU A 77 15.01 7.59 -10.29
N GLY A 78 15.86 8.58 -10.10
CA GLY A 78 15.70 9.64 -9.11
C GLY A 78 16.81 9.69 -8.08
N ASN A 79 17.09 10.89 -7.59
CA ASN A 79 18.09 11.11 -6.55
C ASN A 79 17.54 10.74 -5.17
N ASP A 80 16.27 11.01 -4.93
CA ASP A 80 15.62 10.74 -3.64
C ASP A 80 15.57 9.25 -3.34
N ILE A 81 15.22 8.41 -4.32
CA ILE A 81 15.24 6.96 -4.15
C ILE A 81 16.67 6.42 -3.99
N ARG A 82 17.65 7.02 -4.66
CA ARG A 82 19.06 6.66 -4.51
C ARG A 82 19.58 6.98 -3.11
N GLN A 83 19.25 8.16 -2.60
CA GLN A 83 19.59 8.59 -1.25
C GLN A 83 18.86 7.73 -0.21
N HIS A 84 17.57 7.47 -0.42
CA HIS A 84 16.76 6.62 0.46
C HIS A 84 17.35 5.22 0.65
N LEU A 85 17.88 4.64 -0.42
CA LEU A 85 18.48 3.31 -0.40
C LEU A 85 19.99 3.33 -0.13
N GLU A 86 20.58 4.48 0.24
CA GLU A 86 22.00 4.56 0.55
C GLU A 86 22.40 3.59 1.67
N GLY A 87 23.50 2.84 1.46
CA GLY A 87 23.94 1.81 2.41
C GLY A 87 23.15 0.49 2.38
N CYS A 88 22.03 0.41 1.63
CA CYS A 88 21.31 -0.85 1.46
C CYS A 88 21.97 -1.75 0.41
N ASP A 89 21.97 -3.06 0.64
CA ASP A 89 22.45 -4.07 -0.31
C ASP A 89 21.30 -4.75 -1.08
N ARG A 90 20.07 -4.58 -0.60
CA ARG A 90 18.85 -5.13 -1.21
C ARG A 90 17.70 -4.15 -1.13
N ALA A 91 16.76 -4.28 -2.06
CA ALA A 91 15.45 -3.65 -2.00
C ALA A 91 14.36 -4.71 -1.88
N VAL A 92 13.34 -4.41 -1.10
CA VAL A 92 12.09 -5.17 -1.07
C VAL A 92 11.08 -4.41 -1.89
N LEU A 93 10.65 -4.99 -3.01
CA LEU A 93 9.46 -4.50 -3.72
C LEU A 93 8.23 -5.14 -3.10
N MET A 94 7.19 -4.35 -2.88
CA MET A 94 5.92 -4.82 -2.32
C MET A 94 4.75 -4.11 -3.00
N ALA A 95 3.66 -4.87 -3.24
CA ALA A 95 2.37 -4.32 -3.62
C ALA A 95 1.28 -4.95 -2.76
N ALA A 96 0.35 -4.12 -2.27
CA ALA A 96 -0.72 -4.52 -1.39
C ALA A 96 -2.06 -3.95 -1.85
N THR A 97 -3.17 -4.62 -1.54
CA THR A 97 -4.52 -4.18 -1.87
C THR A 97 -5.55 -4.69 -0.85
N LEU A 98 -6.63 -3.94 -0.70
CA LEU A 98 -7.86 -4.38 -0.01
C LEU A 98 -8.82 -5.14 -0.94
N GLY A 99 -8.51 -5.19 -2.24
CA GLY A 99 -9.33 -5.79 -3.28
C GLY A 99 -10.37 -4.84 -3.87
N THR A 100 -10.79 -5.13 -5.10
CA THR A 100 -11.72 -4.30 -5.90
C THR A 100 -13.08 -4.05 -5.24
N SER A 101 -13.51 -4.94 -4.35
CA SER A 101 -14.81 -4.80 -3.66
C SER A 101 -14.88 -3.56 -2.78
N VAL A 102 -13.74 -3.10 -2.22
CA VAL A 102 -13.67 -1.89 -1.41
C VAL A 102 -13.86 -0.66 -2.28
N ASP A 103 -13.18 -0.56 -3.42
CA ASP A 103 -13.35 0.56 -4.36
C ASP A 103 -14.79 0.64 -4.86
N VAL A 104 -15.38 -0.49 -5.26
CA VAL A 104 -16.79 -0.56 -5.69
C VAL A 104 -17.74 -0.14 -4.56
N LEU A 105 -17.46 -0.51 -3.31
CA LEU A 105 -18.25 -0.11 -2.16
C LEU A 105 -18.21 1.40 -1.97
N ILE A 106 -17.03 2.02 -2.01
CA ILE A 106 -16.84 3.47 -1.88
C ILE A 106 -17.58 4.21 -3.01
N ASP A 107 -17.37 3.80 -4.26
CA ASP A 107 -18.01 4.42 -5.44
C ASP A 107 -19.53 4.34 -5.39
N ARG A 108 -20.11 3.22 -4.97
CA ARG A 108 -21.56 3.05 -4.79
C ARG A 108 -22.09 3.90 -3.64
N THR A 109 -21.34 4.01 -2.56
CA THR A 109 -21.73 4.81 -1.40
C THR A 109 -21.70 6.30 -1.75
N GLN A 110 -20.70 6.75 -2.52
CA GLN A 110 -20.56 8.13 -2.96
C GLN A 110 -21.79 8.64 -3.74
N LYS A 111 -22.42 7.77 -4.54
CA LYS A 111 -23.63 8.12 -5.31
C LYS A 111 -24.88 8.35 -4.45
N ARG A 112 -24.85 7.93 -3.17
CA ARG A 112 -26.01 7.95 -2.27
C ARG A 112 -25.78 8.80 -1.02
N ASP A 113 -24.58 8.76 -0.48
CA ASP A 113 -24.20 9.40 0.78
C ASP A 113 -22.70 9.74 0.73
N MET A 114 -22.42 10.99 0.37
CA MET A 114 -21.05 11.50 0.23
C MET A 114 -20.30 11.44 1.59
N THR A 115 -21.00 11.70 2.70
CA THR A 115 -20.36 11.67 4.03
C THR A 115 -19.90 10.25 4.38
N ASN A 116 -20.75 9.24 4.18
CA ASN A 116 -20.33 7.86 4.40
C ASN A 116 -19.22 7.43 3.43
N ALA A 117 -19.22 7.91 2.20
CA ALA A 117 -18.15 7.62 1.25
C ALA A 117 -16.80 8.19 1.72
N LEU A 118 -16.80 9.42 2.24
CA LEU A 118 -15.60 10.05 2.81
C LEU A 118 -15.08 9.27 4.02
N LEU A 119 -15.99 8.84 4.93
CA LEU A 119 -15.62 8.01 6.07
C LEU A 119 -15.01 6.67 5.62
N MET A 120 -15.62 6.02 4.62
CA MET A 120 -15.12 4.76 4.07
C MET A 120 -13.77 4.92 3.36
N ASP A 121 -13.54 6.03 2.67
CA ASP A 121 -12.25 6.29 2.02
C ASP A 121 -11.14 6.49 3.07
N ALA A 122 -11.40 7.24 4.14
CA ALA A 122 -10.46 7.41 5.25
C ALA A 122 -10.16 6.07 5.96
N LEU A 123 -11.20 5.29 6.25
CA LEU A 123 -11.05 3.93 6.80
C LEU A 123 -10.25 3.01 5.88
N ALA A 124 -10.48 3.10 4.56
CA ALA A 124 -9.72 2.31 3.58
C ALA A 124 -8.24 2.71 3.53
N ASN A 125 -7.92 4.00 3.73
CA ASN A 125 -6.53 4.45 3.86
C ASN A 125 -5.88 3.84 5.11
N THR A 126 -6.54 3.89 6.25
CA THR A 126 -6.05 3.24 7.49
C THR A 126 -5.90 1.72 7.31
N ALA A 127 -6.88 1.09 6.64
CA ALA A 127 -6.86 -0.35 6.42
C ALA A 127 -5.69 -0.80 5.52
N ILE A 128 -5.41 -0.08 4.42
CA ILE A 128 -4.30 -0.45 3.53
C ILE A 128 -2.94 -0.22 4.20
N GLU A 129 -2.78 0.84 5.01
CA GLU A 129 -1.58 1.02 5.82
C GLU A 129 -1.39 -0.14 6.80
N GLN A 130 -2.44 -0.59 7.48
CA GLN A 130 -2.38 -1.76 8.36
C GLN A 130 -1.99 -3.04 7.61
N VAL A 131 -2.45 -3.21 6.35
CA VAL A 131 -2.01 -4.33 5.49
C VAL A 131 -0.52 -4.21 5.20
N CYS A 132 -0.05 -3.02 4.83
CA CYS A 132 1.36 -2.77 4.53
C CYS A 132 2.26 -3.02 5.75
N ASP A 133 1.86 -2.56 6.94
CA ASP A 133 2.62 -2.77 8.18
C ASP A 133 2.72 -4.25 8.55
N LYS A 134 1.61 -4.98 8.45
CA LYS A 134 1.61 -6.44 8.69
C LYS A 134 2.43 -7.20 7.65
N ALA A 135 2.36 -6.79 6.39
CA ALA A 135 3.17 -7.36 5.32
C ALA A 135 4.67 -7.11 5.59
N GLU A 136 5.03 -5.88 5.94
CA GLU A 136 6.41 -5.53 6.29
C GLU A 136 6.93 -6.35 7.48
N GLN A 137 6.12 -6.52 8.53
CA GLN A 137 6.47 -7.37 9.67
C GLN A 137 6.71 -8.82 9.24
N GLN A 138 5.82 -9.40 8.43
CA GLN A 138 5.96 -10.77 7.94
C GLN A 138 7.19 -10.94 7.05
N ILE A 139 7.51 -9.95 6.22
CA ILE A 139 8.72 -9.95 5.40
C ILE A 139 9.97 -9.82 6.27
N GLN A 140 9.93 -8.96 7.29
CA GLN A 140 11.02 -8.79 8.25
C GLN A 140 11.35 -10.09 8.98
N GLU A 141 10.35 -10.90 9.34
CA GLU A 141 10.54 -12.22 9.98
C GLU A 141 11.31 -13.20 9.08
N THR A 142 11.23 -13.05 7.75
CA THR A 142 11.99 -13.87 6.78
C THR A 142 13.45 -13.45 6.67
N MET A 143 13.81 -12.29 7.21
CA MET A 143 15.16 -11.71 7.14
C MET A 143 15.66 -11.31 8.54
N PRO A 144 15.88 -12.26 9.44
CA PRO A 144 16.39 -11.95 10.77
C PRO A 144 17.74 -11.25 10.66
N ASN A 145 17.97 -10.26 11.52
CA ASN A 145 19.17 -9.41 11.55
C ASN A 145 19.31 -8.41 10.39
N ARG A 146 18.22 -8.10 9.70
CA ARG A 146 18.13 -7.00 8.73
C ARG A 146 17.21 -5.93 9.27
N TYR A 147 17.51 -4.66 8.90
CA TYR A 147 16.68 -3.52 9.24
C TYR A 147 16.12 -2.95 7.94
N PHE A 148 14.84 -2.55 7.95
CA PHE A 148 14.19 -1.91 6.82
C PHE A 148 14.28 -0.38 6.96
N THR A 149 14.41 0.29 5.83
CA THR A 149 14.08 1.71 5.71
C THR A 149 12.56 1.85 5.69
N TRP A 150 12.05 3.09 5.80
CA TRP A 150 10.61 3.32 5.58
C TRP A 150 10.23 3.06 4.11
N ARG A 151 8.94 2.85 3.86
CA ARG A 151 8.43 2.64 2.50
C ARG A 151 8.60 3.88 1.62
N PHE A 152 9.03 3.68 0.38
CA PHE A 152 9.20 4.72 -0.62
C PHE A 152 8.52 4.27 -1.93
N SER A 153 7.67 5.09 -2.51
CA SER A 153 6.82 4.71 -3.64
C SER A 153 7.07 5.62 -4.85
N PRO A 154 6.84 5.12 -6.08
CA PRO A 154 6.77 6.00 -7.25
C PRO A 154 5.79 7.15 -7.02
N GLY A 155 6.18 8.35 -7.46
CA GLY A 155 5.43 9.58 -7.21
C GLY A 155 5.88 10.36 -5.97
N TYR A 156 6.77 9.82 -5.12
CA TYR A 156 7.42 10.57 -4.05
C TYR A 156 8.73 11.19 -4.53
N GLY A 157 8.95 12.45 -4.12
CA GLY A 157 10.13 13.20 -4.51
C GLY A 157 10.31 13.24 -6.02
N ASP A 158 11.51 12.92 -6.49
CA ASP A 158 11.85 12.81 -7.90
C ASP A 158 11.77 11.38 -8.47
N PHE A 159 11.23 10.42 -7.69
CA PHE A 159 10.99 9.05 -8.18
C PHE A 159 9.73 9.02 -9.06
N PRO A 160 9.86 8.82 -10.39
CA PRO A 160 8.75 9.06 -11.30
C PRO A 160 7.60 8.08 -11.09
N ILE A 161 6.36 8.56 -11.13
CA ILE A 161 5.16 7.70 -11.09
C ILE A 161 5.09 6.73 -12.27
N SER A 162 5.73 7.08 -13.40
CA SER A 162 5.84 6.22 -14.59
C SER A 162 6.60 4.92 -14.36
N GLU A 163 7.34 4.79 -13.25
CA GLU A 163 8.00 3.54 -12.86
C GLU A 163 7.05 2.52 -12.24
N GLN A 164 5.84 2.94 -11.83
CA GLN A 164 4.87 2.05 -11.19
C GLN A 164 4.51 0.81 -12.01
N PRO A 165 4.28 0.88 -13.35
CA PRO A 165 4.05 -0.30 -14.18
C PRO A 165 5.22 -1.29 -14.16
N ASN A 166 6.46 -0.79 -14.18
CA ASN A 166 7.66 -1.63 -14.17
C ASN A 166 7.81 -2.39 -12.85
N LEU A 167 7.56 -1.72 -11.71
CA LEU A 167 7.57 -2.34 -10.39
C LEU A 167 6.48 -3.43 -10.27
N LEU A 168 5.25 -3.12 -10.71
CA LEU A 168 4.13 -4.06 -10.67
C LEU A 168 4.35 -5.26 -11.61
N ALA A 169 4.98 -5.06 -12.75
CA ALA A 169 5.36 -6.14 -13.66
C ALA A 169 6.40 -7.07 -13.01
N HIS A 170 7.43 -6.53 -12.35
CA HIS A 170 8.42 -7.30 -11.59
C HIS A 170 7.78 -8.17 -10.51
N LEU A 171 6.76 -7.64 -9.83
CA LEU A 171 5.97 -8.36 -8.82
C LEU A 171 4.97 -9.35 -9.42
N ASN A 172 4.76 -9.34 -10.74
CA ASN A 172 3.65 -10.04 -11.37
C ASN A 172 2.30 -9.73 -10.67
N ALA A 173 2.13 -8.47 -10.26
CA ALA A 173 1.09 -8.02 -9.33
C ALA A 173 -0.32 -8.29 -9.87
N ALA A 174 -0.52 -8.18 -11.19
CA ALA A 174 -1.80 -8.48 -11.84
C ALA A 174 -2.25 -9.92 -11.54
N ARG A 175 -1.34 -10.88 -11.62
CA ARG A 175 -1.64 -12.30 -11.38
C ARG A 175 -1.68 -12.64 -9.89
N GLN A 176 -0.77 -12.07 -9.10
CA GLN A 176 -0.61 -12.40 -7.68
C GLN A 176 -1.72 -11.80 -6.82
N VAL A 177 -2.02 -10.52 -7.01
CA VAL A 177 -2.93 -9.77 -6.13
C VAL A 177 -4.01 -8.97 -6.89
N GLY A 178 -4.01 -9.03 -8.23
CA GLY A 178 -5.01 -8.38 -9.07
C GLY A 178 -4.82 -6.86 -9.21
N ILE A 179 -3.59 -6.35 -9.00
CA ILE A 179 -3.28 -4.93 -9.17
C ILE A 179 -2.73 -4.69 -10.58
N ILE A 180 -3.33 -3.75 -11.29
CA ILE A 180 -2.88 -3.24 -12.59
C ILE A 180 -2.71 -1.72 -12.51
N THR A 181 -2.06 -1.13 -13.52
CA THR A 181 -2.02 0.33 -13.69
C THR A 181 -2.99 0.78 -14.77
N THR A 182 -3.48 2.01 -14.62
CA THR A 182 -4.19 2.75 -15.66
C THR A 182 -3.19 3.40 -16.63
N GLU A 183 -3.69 4.01 -17.72
CA GLU A 183 -2.87 4.81 -18.66
C GLU A 183 -2.20 6.02 -17.97
N THR A 184 -2.74 6.47 -16.85
CA THR A 184 -2.18 7.56 -16.02
C THR A 184 -1.31 7.05 -14.88
N TYR A 185 -0.86 5.82 -14.94
CA TYR A 185 -0.01 5.15 -13.95
C TYR A 185 -0.64 4.93 -12.57
N LEU A 186 -1.92 5.21 -12.38
CA LEU A 186 -2.61 4.96 -11.11
C LEU A 186 -2.93 3.46 -10.96
N MET A 187 -2.84 2.96 -9.74
CA MET A 187 -3.20 1.56 -9.44
C MET A 187 -4.72 1.34 -9.49
N ASN A 188 -5.11 0.16 -9.95
CA ASN A 188 -6.45 -0.38 -9.88
C ASN A 188 -6.37 -1.83 -9.35
N PRO A 189 -6.94 -2.18 -8.19
CA PRO A 189 -7.68 -1.30 -7.25
C PRO A 189 -6.86 -0.12 -6.70
N ARG A 190 -7.57 0.94 -6.24
CA ARG A 190 -6.94 2.15 -5.65
C ARG A 190 -6.46 1.92 -4.20
N LYS A 191 -7.08 0.95 -3.54
CA LYS A 191 -6.84 0.60 -2.14
C LYS A 191 -6.41 -0.86 -1.98
#